data_c7749e7a2a2ed1be91e746d0b293e577
#
_entry.id   c7749e7a2a2ed1be91e746d0b293e577
#
_cell.length_a   1.000
_cell.length_b   1.000
_cell.length_c   1.000
_cell.angle_alpha   90.00
_cell.angle_beta   90.00
_cell.angle_gamma   90.00
#
_symmetry.space_group_name_H-M   'P 1'
#
loop_
_entity.id
_entity.type
_entity.pdbx_description
1 polymer ?
#
loop_
_entity_poly.entity_id
_entity_poly.type
_entity_poly.pdbx_seq_one_letter_code
_entity_poly.pdbx_strand_id
1 'polypeptide(L)'
;LQLSLDVQEVMGEDDWLVIDGGNTHFWSEIAINIAGWKGKKLGGILHPGTFSMLGVGVSFAISAKNTNPNSTVILRCGDGAFLSGGLSVEAAFQENKPIIVVVDNNGGLDCISQQQERLFESGKHFATDFRDIPFHTMFEGLGGYGELVTKREELIPALKRAIKSGKTACINVKAKGVILSLIHI
;
A
#
# COMPACT_ATOMS: atom_id res chain seq x y z
N LEU A 1 5.94 0.29 -10.31
CA LEU A 1 5.50 1.59 -10.85
C LEU A 1 4.05 1.53 -11.33
N GLN A 2 3.71 0.61 -12.23
CA GLN A 2 2.38 0.57 -12.85
C GLN A 2 1.25 0.40 -11.81
N LEU A 3 1.43 -0.46 -10.82
CA LEU A 3 0.49 -0.64 -9.71
C LEU A 3 0.24 0.70 -8.99
N SER A 4 1.28 1.52 -8.79
CA SER A 4 1.15 2.85 -8.18
C SER A 4 0.33 3.83 -9.03
N LEU A 5 0.48 3.75 -10.35
CA LEU A 5 -0.30 4.57 -11.29
C LEU A 5 -1.76 4.10 -11.32
N ASP A 6 -1.98 2.79 -11.38
CA ASP A 6 -3.33 2.19 -11.41
C ASP A 6 -4.13 2.52 -10.12
N VAL A 7 -3.46 2.58 -8.95
CA VAL A 7 -4.09 3.04 -7.70
C VAL A 7 -4.53 4.49 -7.81
N GLN A 8 -3.67 5.37 -8.34
CA GLN A 8 -4.02 6.79 -8.46
C GLN A 8 -5.09 7.05 -9.52
N GLU A 9 -5.24 6.16 -10.51
CA GLU A 9 -6.24 6.30 -11.58
C GLU A 9 -7.67 6.32 -11.02
N VAL A 10 -7.96 5.54 -9.99
CA VAL A 10 -9.30 5.44 -9.38
C VAL A 10 -9.60 6.56 -8.38
N MET A 11 -8.61 7.37 -8.00
CA MET A 11 -8.74 8.43 -6.99
C MET A 11 -9.23 9.73 -7.61
N GLY A 12 -10.10 10.45 -6.89
CA GLY A 12 -10.56 11.80 -7.21
C GLY A 12 -9.62 12.91 -6.68
N GLU A 13 -9.95 14.17 -6.98
CA GLU A 13 -9.15 15.32 -6.55
C GLU A 13 -9.16 15.56 -5.03
N ASP A 14 -10.21 15.11 -4.33
CA ASP A 14 -10.35 15.26 -2.88
C ASP A 14 -9.90 14.02 -2.11
N ASP A 15 -9.46 12.96 -2.80
CA ASP A 15 -9.05 11.70 -2.18
C ASP A 15 -7.62 11.77 -1.63
N TRP A 16 -7.34 10.94 -0.63
CA TRP A 16 -6.07 10.94 0.08
C TRP A 16 -5.30 9.66 -0.16
N LEU A 17 -4.05 9.81 -0.57
CA LEU A 17 -3.10 8.71 -0.71
C LEU A 17 -2.18 8.66 0.52
N VAL A 18 -2.15 7.50 1.17
CA VAL A 18 -1.20 7.22 2.24
C VAL A 18 -0.23 6.15 1.77
N ILE A 19 1.04 6.31 2.07
CA ILE A 19 2.11 5.43 1.59
C ILE A 19 2.90 4.93 2.79
N ASP A 20 3.19 3.62 2.82
CA ASP A 20 4.05 3.00 3.82
C ASP A 20 4.87 1.86 3.19
N GLY A 21 6.11 1.74 3.58
CA GLY A 21 6.99 0.69 3.07
C GLY A 21 8.31 1.23 2.49
N GLY A 22 9.15 0.32 2.06
CA GLY A 22 10.41 0.61 1.39
C GLY A 22 10.22 0.84 -0.12
N ASN A 23 10.35 -0.23 -0.93
CA ASN A 23 10.17 -0.15 -2.39
C ASN A 23 8.80 0.40 -2.80
N THR A 24 7.74 0.07 -2.06
CA THR A 24 6.39 0.60 -2.27
C THR A 24 6.38 2.13 -2.19
N HIS A 25 7.11 2.73 -1.24
CA HIS A 25 7.24 4.16 -1.10
C HIS A 25 7.91 4.80 -2.33
N PHE A 26 9.09 4.31 -2.71
CA PHE A 26 9.81 4.86 -3.88
C PHE A 26 8.99 4.80 -5.17
N TRP A 27 8.34 3.66 -5.43
CA TRP A 27 7.49 3.54 -6.62
C TRP A 27 6.27 4.44 -6.58
N SER A 28 5.73 4.71 -5.38
CA SER A 28 4.60 5.62 -5.21
C SER A 28 5.02 7.07 -5.46
N GLU A 29 6.17 7.51 -4.96
CA GLU A 29 6.69 8.86 -5.21
C GLU A 29 6.92 9.12 -6.70
N ILE A 30 7.53 8.17 -7.41
CA ILE A 30 7.71 8.27 -8.87
C ILE A 30 6.36 8.38 -9.58
N ALA A 31 5.38 7.57 -9.19
CA ALA A 31 4.05 7.59 -9.79
C ALA A 31 3.31 8.91 -9.50
N ILE A 32 3.45 9.48 -8.31
CA ILE A 32 2.87 10.78 -7.94
C ILE A 32 3.43 11.88 -8.86
N ASN A 33 4.73 11.91 -9.06
CA ASN A 33 5.35 12.89 -9.95
C ASN A 33 4.85 12.73 -11.40
N ILE A 34 4.81 11.51 -11.93
CA ILE A 34 4.30 11.23 -13.28
C ILE A 34 2.83 11.64 -13.41
N ALA A 35 2.00 11.30 -12.43
CA ALA A 35 0.59 11.66 -12.44
C ALA A 35 0.39 13.19 -12.32
N GLY A 36 1.18 13.85 -11.47
CA GLY A 36 1.18 15.31 -11.31
C GLY A 36 1.55 16.04 -12.60
N TRP A 37 2.54 15.56 -13.34
CA TRP A 37 2.88 16.12 -14.67
C TRP A 37 1.74 15.98 -15.69
N LYS A 38 0.87 14.99 -15.51
CA LYS A 38 -0.34 14.79 -16.31
C LYS A 38 -1.56 15.57 -15.77
N GLY A 39 -1.36 16.42 -14.77
CA GLY A 39 -2.40 17.25 -14.18
C GLY A 39 -3.25 16.56 -13.11
N LYS A 40 -2.88 15.35 -12.66
CA LYS A 40 -3.56 14.66 -11.56
C LYS A 40 -3.35 15.44 -10.26
N LYS A 41 -4.44 15.68 -9.55
CA LYS A 41 -4.45 16.25 -8.20
C LYS A 41 -5.02 15.26 -7.22
N LEU A 42 -4.61 15.35 -5.98
CA LEU A 42 -5.13 14.60 -4.83
C LEU A 42 -5.39 15.58 -3.69
N GLY A 43 -6.33 15.26 -2.83
CA GLY A 43 -6.64 16.04 -1.62
C GLY A 43 -5.48 16.11 -0.64
N GLY A 44 -4.70 15.03 -0.59
CA GLY A 44 -3.47 15.00 0.18
C GLY A 44 -2.68 13.71 0.03
N ILE A 45 -1.42 13.78 0.46
CA ILE A 45 -0.49 12.65 0.46
C ILE A 45 0.18 12.59 1.82
N LEU A 46 0.17 11.43 2.47
CA LEU A 46 0.85 11.19 3.74
C LEU A 46 1.84 10.02 3.60
N HIS A 47 3.01 10.18 4.18
CA HIS A 47 4.04 9.15 4.25
C HIS A 47 4.96 9.39 5.46
N PRO A 48 5.76 8.39 5.91
CA PRO A 48 6.59 8.51 7.11
C PRO A 48 7.78 9.48 7.01
N GLY A 49 7.97 10.13 5.86
CA GLY A 49 9.05 11.08 5.65
C GLY A 49 10.44 10.44 5.68
N THR A 50 11.45 11.23 6.01
CA THR A 50 12.86 10.79 6.03
C THR A 50 13.17 9.74 7.09
N PHE A 51 12.36 9.64 8.15
CA PHE A 51 12.52 8.58 9.15
C PHE A 51 12.16 7.19 8.62
N SER A 52 11.39 7.12 7.55
CA SER A 52 10.99 5.87 6.85
C SER A 52 10.50 4.75 7.80
N MET A 53 9.85 5.14 8.92
CA MET A 53 9.33 4.17 9.88
C MET A 53 8.21 3.36 9.23
N LEU A 54 8.36 2.03 9.26
CA LEU A 54 7.34 1.11 8.78
C LEU A 54 6.22 0.92 9.81
N GLY A 55 5.00 0.66 9.34
CA GLY A 55 3.85 0.33 10.18
C GLY A 55 3.00 1.53 10.61
N VAL A 56 3.33 2.74 10.19
CA VAL A 56 2.56 3.96 10.52
C VAL A 56 1.39 4.21 9.55
N GLY A 57 1.39 3.55 8.41
CA GLY A 57 0.47 3.84 7.31
C GLY A 57 -1.01 3.71 7.69
N VAL A 58 -1.39 2.68 8.44
CA VAL A 58 -2.78 2.49 8.88
C VAL A 58 -3.22 3.65 9.78
N SER A 59 -2.40 4.05 10.75
CA SER A 59 -2.71 5.16 11.65
C SER A 59 -2.83 6.49 10.88
N PHE A 60 -1.98 6.71 9.89
CA PHE A 60 -2.06 7.88 9.01
C PHE A 60 -3.33 7.87 8.16
N ALA A 61 -3.73 6.69 7.64
CA ALA A 61 -4.95 6.56 6.85
C ALA A 61 -6.21 6.84 7.70
N ILE A 62 -6.26 6.34 8.93
CA ILE A 62 -7.35 6.62 9.86
C ILE A 62 -7.39 8.11 10.19
N SER A 63 -6.24 8.74 10.44
CA SER A 63 -6.15 10.18 10.70
C SER A 63 -6.62 11.01 9.51
N ALA A 64 -6.20 10.64 8.29
CA ALA A 64 -6.68 11.28 7.07
C ALA A 64 -8.21 11.15 6.91
N LYS A 65 -8.76 9.97 7.19
CA LYS A 65 -10.20 9.71 7.12
C LYS A 65 -10.99 10.48 8.17
N ASN A 66 -10.42 10.65 9.37
CA ASN A 66 -11.05 11.45 10.43
C ASN A 66 -11.15 12.92 10.09
N THR A 67 -10.10 13.48 9.48
CA THR A 67 -10.07 14.90 9.08
C THR A 67 -10.81 15.16 7.77
N ASN A 68 -10.94 14.14 6.90
CA ASN A 68 -11.58 14.24 5.59
C ASN A 68 -12.64 13.13 5.42
N PRO A 69 -13.76 13.19 6.16
CA PRO A 69 -14.71 12.07 6.26
C PRO A 69 -15.40 11.70 4.94
N ASN A 70 -15.48 12.63 4.00
CA ASN A 70 -16.12 12.41 2.69
C ASN A 70 -15.15 11.89 1.62
N SER A 71 -13.85 11.98 1.86
CA SER A 71 -12.83 11.54 0.90
C SER A 71 -12.63 10.04 0.93
N THR A 72 -12.28 9.45 -0.20
CA THR A 72 -11.69 8.12 -0.24
C THR A 72 -10.25 8.21 0.27
N VAL A 73 -9.91 7.35 1.22
CA VAL A 73 -8.53 7.24 1.71
C VAL A 73 -7.98 5.89 1.31
N ILE A 74 -6.92 5.89 0.52
CA ILE A 74 -6.23 4.67 0.09
C ILE A 74 -4.84 4.66 0.72
N LEU A 75 -4.59 3.65 1.55
CA LEU A 75 -3.25 3.29 2.01
C LEU A 75 -2.66 2.30 1.02
N ARG A 76 -1.51 2.62 0.48
CA ARG A 76 -0.65 1.68 -0.22
C ARG A 76 0.54 1.32 0.63
N CYS A 77 0.72 0.04 0.94
CA CYS A 77 1.81 -0.42 1.79
C CYS A 77 2.41 -1.73 1.31
N GLY A 78 3.68 -1.97 1.67
CA GLY A 78 4.28 -3.29 1.55
C GLY A 78 3.76 -4.25 2.61
N ASP A 79 3.88 -5.55 2.35
CA ASP A 79 3.50 -6.61 3.30
C ASP A 79 4.25 -6.49 4.65
N GLY A 80 5.55 -6.21 4.63
CA GLY A 80 6.33 -5.98 5.84
C GLY A 80 5.90 -4.73 6.61
N ALA A 81 5.55 -3.65 5.92
CA ALA A 81 5.00 -2.45 6.57
C ALA A 81 3.65 -2.75 7.22
N PHE A 82 2.77 -3.46 6.51
CA PHE A 82 1.49 -3.87 7.08
C PHE A 82 1.66 -4.78 8.30
N LEU A 83 2.56 -5.76 8.24
CA LEU A 83 2.84 -6.64 9.39
C LEU A 83 3.34 -5.88 10.61
N SER A 84 4.02 -4.76 10.43
CA SER A 84 4.58 -3.97 11.53
C SER A 84 3.53 -3.19 12.33
N GLY A 85 2.41 -2.79 11.71
CA GLY A 85 1.40 -1.96 12.38
C GLY A 85 -0.04 -2.18 11.91
N GLY A 86 -0.27 -3.14 11.01
CA GLY A 86 -1.54 -3.33 10.31
C GLY A 86 -2.71 -3.71 11.21
N LEU A 87 -2.48 -4.34 12.37
CA LEU A 87 -3.55 -4.66 13.31
C LEU A 87 -4.26 -3.42 13.87
N SER A 88 -3.63 -2.23 13.82
CA SER A 88 -4.28 -0.97 14.16
C SER A 88 -5.48 -0.64 13.26
N VAL A 89 -5.68 -1.37 12.17
CA VAL A 89 -6.87 -1.25 11.31
C VAL A 89 -8.18 -1.55 12.05
N GLU A 90 -8.10 -2.29 13.14
CA GLU A 90 -9.27 -2.54 13.99
C GLU A 90 -9.94 -1.22 14.43
N ALA A 91 -9.17 -0.16 14.72
CA ALA A 91 -9.72 1.15 15.05
C ALA A 91 -10.57 1.74 13.90
N ALA A 92 -10.24 1.49 12.64
CA ALA A 92 -11.06 1.93 11.51
C ALA A 92 -12.41 1.20 11.47
N PHE A 93 -12.46 -0.06 11.90
CA PHE A 93 -13.71 -0.81 12.02
C PHE A 93 -14.53 -0.31 13.22
N GLN A 94 -13.90 -0.17 14.36
CA GLN A 94 -14.55 0.28 15.60
C GLN A 94 -15.20 1.67 15.45
N GLU A 95 -14.48 2.60 14.79
CA GLU A 95 -14.93 3.97 14.60
C GLU A 95 -15.80 4.16 13.36
N ASN A 96 -16.04 3.09 12.59
CA ASN A 96 -16.73 3.14 11.28
C ASN A 96 -16.12 4.20 10.34
N LYS A 97 -14.81 4.18 10.22
CA LYS A 97 -14.02 5.09 9.36
C LYS A 97 -13.39 4.29 8.20
N PRO A 98 -14.13 4.04 7.12
CA PRO A 98 -13.67 3.16 6.06
C PRO A 98 -12.43 3.69 5.36
N ILE A 99 -11.39 2.88 5.33
CA ILE A 99 -10.15 3.07 4.57
C ILE A 99 -9.91 1.88 3.65
N ILE A 100 -9.21 2.09 2.55
CA ILE A 100 -8.83 1.03 1.63
C ILE A 100 -7.34 0.78 1.77
N VAL A 101 -6.96 -0.44 2.07
CA VAL A 101 -5.56 -0.85 2.19
C VAL A 101 -5.18 -1.70 0.98
N VAL A 102 -4.21 -1.24 0.21
CA VAL A 102 -3.60 -1.99 -0.89
C VAL A 102 -2.26 -2.51 -0.41
N VAL A 103 -2.18 -3.83 -0.23
CA VAL A 103 -0.96 -4.48 0.23
C VAL A 103 -0.18 -5.01 -0.97
N ASP A 104 1.02 -4.48 -1.21
CA ASP A 104 1.98 -5.04 -2.16
C ASP A 104 2.60 -6.30 -1.53
N ASN A 105 1.96 -7.45 -1.73
CA ASN A 105 2.36 -8.72 -1.15
C ASN A 105 3.37 -9.42 -2.06
N ASN A 106 4.65 -9.18 -1.83
CA ASN A 106 5.76 -9.81 -2.53
C ASN A 106 6.43 -10.93 -1.72
N GLY A 107 5.97 -11.19 -0.49
CA GLY A 107 6.44 -12.26 0.37
C GLY A 107 7.70 -11.92 1.15
N GLY A 108 7.99 -10.62 1.40
CA GLY A 108 9.15 -10.29 2.21
C GLY A 108 9.58 -8.82 2.25
N LEU A 109 10.64 -8.59 3.01
CA LEU A 109 11.31 -7.28 3.13
C LEU A 109 12.23 -7.04 1.92
N ASP A 110 11.65 -6.89 0.76
CA ASP A 110 12.32 -6.90 -0.54
C ASP A 110 13.44 -5.84 -0.67
N CYS A 111 13.24 -4.65 -0.11
CA CYS A 111 14.28 -3.62 -0.06
C CYS A 111 15.52 -4.09 0.71
N ILE A 112 15.35 -4.90 1.74
CA ILE A 112 16.45 -5.43 2.58
C ILE A 112 17.10 -6.64 1.90
N SER A 113 16.31 -7.59 1.38
CA SER A 113 16.85 -8.76 0.67
C SER A 113 17.70 -8.34 -0.53
N GLN A 114 17.28 -7.34 -1.30
CA GLN A 114 18.06 -6.78 -2.40
C GLN A 114 19.38 -6.16 -1.95
N GLN A 115 19.42 -5.52 -0.78
CA GLN A 115 20.68 -5.01 -0.20
C GLN A 115 21.57 -6.15 0.24
N GLN A 116 21.02 -7.19 0.85
CA GLN A 116 21.77 -8.38 1.24
C GLN A 116 22.40 -9.07 0.02
N GLU A 117 21.65 -9.23 -1.07
CA GLU A 117 22.17 -9.79 -2.32
C GLU A 117 23.36 -9.00 -2.91
N ARG A 118 23.34 -7.67 -2.76
CA ARG A 118 24.44 -6.81 -3.21
C ARG A 118 25.68 -6.87 -2.32
N LEU A 119 25.47 -6.99 -1.01
CA LEU A 119 26.55 -6.94 -0.02
C LEU A 119 27.21 -8.29 0.20
N PHE A 120 26.47 -9.38 0.01
CA PHE A 120 26.97 -10.73 0.27
C PHE A 120 27.07 -11.51 -1.04
N GLU A 121 26.39 -12.63 -1.12
CA GLU A 121 26.33 -13.42 -2.32
C GLU A 121 24.88 -13.52 -2.80
N SER A 122 24.66 -13.43 -4.10
CA SER A 122 23.35 -13.55 -4.69
C SER A 122 22.60 -14.79 -4.20
N GLY A 123 21.35 -14.61 -3.83
CA GLY A 123 20.47 -15.66 -3.32
C GLY A 123 20.61 -15.99 -1.84
N LYS A 124 21.51 -15.32 -1.10
CA LYS A 124 21.60 -15.44 0.35
C LYS A 124 20.81 -14.33 1.03
N HIS A 125 19.58 -14.66 1.42
CA HIS A 125 18.72 -13.81 2.24
C HIS A 125 18.74 -14.28 3.68
N PHE A 126 18.64 -13.35 4.62
CA PHE A 126 18.58 -13.65 6.04
C PHE A 126 17.44 -12.87 6.68
N ALA A 127 16.47 -13.60 7.21
CA ALA A 127 15.33 -13.07 7.96
C ALA A 127 14.48 -12.02 7.20
N THR A 128 14.39 -12.13 5.87
CA THR A 128 13.65 -11.18 5.01
C THR A 128 12.43 -11.78 4.36
N ASP A 129 12.35 -13.11 4.28
CA ASP A 129 11.26 -13.79 3.59
C ASP A 129 10.07 -14.05 4.52
N PHE A 130 8.87 -13.89 4.00
CA PHE A 130 7.63 -14.20 4.67
C PHE A 130 6.93 -15.39 4.00
N ARG A 131 6.12 -16.10 4.79
CA ARG A 131 5.15 -17.02 4.24
C ARG A 131 4.10 -16.26 3.42
N ASP A 132 3.38 -16.95 2.57
CA ASP A 132 2.22 -16.38 1.89
C ASP A 132 1.11 -16.04 2.90
N ILE A 133 0.82 -14.74 3.06
CA ILE A 133 -0.15 -14.24 4.02
C ILE A 133 -1.40 -13.75 3.27
N PRO A 134 -2.58 -14.30 3.57
CA PRO A 134 -3.82 -13.88 2.95
C PRO A 134 -4.40 -12.64 3.64
N PHE A 135 -3.76 -11.47 3.48
CA PHE A 135 -4.17 -10.23 4.14
C PHE A 135 -5.63 -9.87 3.92
N HIS A 136 -6.18 -10.13 2.74
CA HIS A 136 -7.58 -9.86 2.41
C HIS A 136 -8.56 -10.61 3.34
N THR A 137 -8.26 -11.87 3.70
CA THR A 137 -9.13 -12.66 4.58
C THR A 137 -9.14 -12.15 6.02
N MET A 138 -8.08 -11.43 6.46
CA MET A 138 -8.08 -10.78 7.78
C MET A 138 -9.17 -9.71 7.83
N PHE A 139 -9.32 -8.91 6.78
CA PHE A 139 -10.34 -7.87 6.71
C PHE A 139 -11.74 -8.46 6.61
N GLU A 140 -11.93 -9.54 5.86
CA GLU A 140 -13.20 -10.29 5.82
C GLU A 140 -13.59 -10.81 7.21
N GLY A 141 -12.61 -11.37 7.94
CA GLY A 141 -12.81 -11.83 9.32
C GLY A 141 -13.23 -10.71 10.30
N LEU A 142 -12.83 -9.46 10.03
CA LEU A 142 -13.25 -8.27 10.79
C LEU A 142 -14.56 -7.64 10.26
N GLY A 143 -15.23 -8.26 9.28
CA GLY A 143 -16.48 -7.75 8.68
C GLY A 143 -16.29 -6.74 7.55
N GLY A 144 -15.04 -6.54 7.11
CA GLY A 144 -14.66 -5.68 6.00
C GLY A 144 -14.85 -6.29 4.62
N TYR A 145 -14.19 -5.68 3.65
CA TYR A 145 -14.10 -6.19 2.28
C TYR A 145 -12.68 -6.69 2.03
N GLY A 146 -12.53 -7.89 1.51
CA GLY A 146 -11.25 -8.49 1.14
C GLY A 146 -11.24 -8.94 -0.30
N GLU A 147 -10.14 -8.70 -1.02
CA GLU A 147 -9.97 -9.21 -2.38
C GLU A 147 -8.50 -9.52 -2.67
N LEU A 148 -8.27 -10.69 -3.29
CA LEU A 148 -6.97 -11.09 -3.80
C LEU A 148 -6.85 -10.71 -5.27
N VAL A 149 -5.80 -9.97 -5.61
CA VAL A 149 -5.46 -9.60 -6.99
C VAL A 149 -4.16 -10.29 -7.38
N THR A 150 -4.22 -11.10 -8.43
CA THR A 150 -3.08 -11.87 -8.95
C THR A 150 -2.63 -11.42 -10.33
N LYS A 151 -3.48 -10.65 -11.02
CA LYS A 151 -3.20 -10.09 -12.35
C LYS A 151 -3.44 -8.59 -12.33
N ARG A 152 -2.63 -7.86 -13.08
CA ARG A 152 -2.69 -6.41 -13.12
C ARG A 152 -4.07 -5.88 -13.53
N GLU A 153 -4.67 -6.48 -14.54
CA GLU A 153 -5.98 -6.06 -15.09
C GLU A 153 -7.13 -6.17 -14.10
N GLU A 154 -6.95 -6.92 -13.02
CA GLU A 154 -7.92 -7.09 -11.95
C GLU A 154 -7.89 -5.92 -10.94
N LEU A 155 -6.77 -5.17 -10.84
CA LEU A 155 -6.55 -4.18 -9.78
C LEU A 155 -7.55 -3.03 -9.81
N ILE A 156 -7.70 -2.34 -10.93
CA ILE A 156 -8.64 -1.21 -11.05
C ILE A 156 -10.08 -1.66 -10.79
N PRO A 157 -10.58 -2.78 -11.36
CA PRO A 157 -11.89 -3.32 -10.99
C PRO A 157 -12.03 -3.64 -9.49
N ALA A 158 -11.01 -4.23 -8.86
CA ALA A 158 -11.02 -4.56 -7.43
C ALA A 158 -11.10 -3.29 -6.55
N LEU A 159 -10.30 -2.28 -6.87
CA LEU A 159 -10.34 -0.98 -6.18
C LEU A 159 -11.71 -0.33 -6.29
N LYS A 160 -12.33 -0.34 -7.46
CA LYS A 160 -13.68 0.20 -7.66
C LYS A 160 -14.73 -0.56 -6.84
N ARG A 161 -14.61 -1.90 -6.71
CA ARG A 161 -15.48 -2.69 -5.83
C ARG A 161 -15.27 -2.35 -4.36
N ALA A 162 -14.02 -2.21 -3.93
CA ALA A 162 -13.68 -1.81 -2.57
C ALA A 162 -14.27 -0.44 -2.23
N ILE A 163 -14.09 0.57 -3.08
CA ILE A 163 -14.70 1.91 -2.92
C ILE A 163 -16.22 1.80 -2.82
N LYS A 164 -16.85 1.08 -3.75
CA LYS A 164 -18.31 0.90 -3.78
C LYS A 164 -18.84 0.17 -2.55
N SER A 165 -18.05 -0.68 -1.92
CA SER A 165 -18.47 -1.44 -0.73
C SER A 165 -18.77 -0.52 0.47
N GLY A 166 -18.17 0.67 0.53
CA GLY A 166 -18.25 1.59 1.66
C GLY A 166 -17.65 1.04 2.96
N LYS A 167 -16.93 -0.08 2.90
CA LYS A 167 -16.33 -0.75 4.05
C LYS A 167 -14.83 -0.49 4.11
N THR A 168 -14.24 -0.67 5.29
CA THR A 168 -12.80 -0.85 5.42
C THR A 168 -12.39 -2.09 4.62
N ALA A 169 -11.43 -1.92 3.70
CA ALA A 169 -11.13 -2.92 2.67
C ALA A 169 -9.65 -3.23 2.57
N CYS A 170 -9.33 -4.48 2.19
CA CYS A 170 -7.98 -4.90 1.81
C CYS A 170 -7.95 -5.46 0.38
N ILE A 171 -7.16 -4.85 -0.46
CA ILE A 171 -6.78 -5.39 -1.77
C ILE A 171 -5.37 -5.98 -1.62
N ASN A 172 -5.30 -7.30 -1.53
CA ASN A 172 -4.06 -8.04 -1.41
C ASN A 172 -3.50 -8.33 -2.81
N VAL A 173 -2.49 -7.56 -3.23
CA VAL A 173 -1.93 -7.66 -4.58
C VAL A 173 -0.68 -8.53 -4.55
N LYS A 174 -0.70 -9.66 -5.27
CA LYS A 174 0.51 -10.45 -5.49
C LYS A 174 1.46 -9.71 -6.39
N ALA A 175 2.55 -9.23 -5.81
CA ALA A 175 3.57 -8.48 -6.51
C ALA A 175 4.88 -9.28 -6.59
N LYS A 176 5.68 -9.00 -7.62
CA LYS A 176 7.08 -9.43 -7.64
C LYS A 176 7.94 -8.27 -7.19
N GLY A 177 8.91 -8.53 -6.33
CA GLY A 177 9.94 -7.57 -5.99
C GLY A 177 10.69 -7.12 -7.24
N VAL A 178 10.81 -5.82 -7.43
CA VAL A 178 11.57 -5.24 -8.54
C VAL A 178 12.61 -4.29 -7.97
N ILE A 179 13.87 -4.54 -8.27
CA ILE A 179 14.99 -3.71 -7.83
C ILE A 179 14.85 -2.31 -8.42
N LEU A 180 14.79 -1.31 -7.54
CA LEU A 180 15.03 0.08 -7.91
C LEU A 180 16.55 0.28 -7.90
N SER A 181 17.16 0.30 -9.08
CA SER A 181 18.57 0.65 -9.17
C SER A 181 18.71 2.16 -8.99
N LEU A 182 19.11 2.59 -7.80
CA LEU A 182 19.41 4.00 -7.51
C LEU A 182 20.66 4.52 -8.25
N ILE A 183 21.32 3.66 -9.04
CA ILE A 183 22.56 4.03 -9.77
C ILE A 183 22.27 4.75 -11.09
N HIS A 184 21.00 4.87 -11.48
CA HIS A 184 20.59 5.45 -12.76
C HIS A 184 19.67 6.68 -12.60
N ILE A 185 19.76 7.38 -11.46
CA ILE A 185 19.16 8.70 -11.27
C ILE A 185 20.26 9.74 -11.38
#